data_a2a117ca4970392be7f5ed88e20a72fa
#
_entry.id   a2a117ca4970392be7f5ed88e20a72fa
#
_cell.length_a   1.000
_cell.length_b   1.000
_cell.length_c   1.000
_cell.angle_alpha   90.00
_cell.angle_beta   90.00
_cell.angle_gamma   90.00
#
_symmetry.space_group_name_H-M   'P 1'
#
loop_
_entity.id
_entity.type
_entity.pdbx_description
1 polymer ?
#
loop_
_entity_poly.entity_id
_entity_poly.type
_entity_poly.pdbx_seq_one_letter_code
_entity_poly.pdbx_strand_id
1 'polypeptide(L)'
;MYSLNLDNNAKIFLKKLDKSEQERILNKLDDLKDNAELGKPLTGNLAGLWSLRIGKYGALYRILNDKLIIIVLDIGHRKDIYD
;
A
#
# COMPACT_ATOMS: atom_id res chain seq x y z
N MET A 1 -7.95 11.82 10.12
CA MET A 1 -6.65 11.18 9.81
C MET A 1 -6.74 9.68 9.97
N TYR A 2 -6.23 8.94 9.01
CA TYR A 2 -6.28 7.48 9.03
C TYR A 2 -5.09 6.88 9.78
N SER A 3 -5.31 5.69 10.37
CA SER A 3 -4.21 4.86 10.87
C SER A 3 -3.77 3.94 9.74
N LEU A 4 -2.50 3.54 9.77
CA LEU A 4 -1.93 2.69 8.73
C LEU A 4 -1.52 1.35 9.35
N ASN A 5 -2.06 0.26 8.83
CA ASN A 5 -1.69 -1.09 9.24
C ASN A 5 -1.10 -1.85 8.06
N LEU A 6 -0.06 -2.62 8.30
CA LEU A 6 0.55 -3.47 7.29
C LEU A 6 0.20 -4.91 7.57
N ASP A 7 -0.34 -5.59 6.55
CA ASP A 7 -0.59 -7.02 6.65
C ASP A 7 0.73 -7.79 6.55
N ASN A 8 0.70 -9.06 6.91
CA ASN A 8 1.91 -9.88 6.94
C ASN A 8 2.65 -9.92 5.61
N ASN A 9 1.92 -10.03 4.51
CA ASN A 9 2.56 -10.06 3.19
C ASN A 9 3.37 -8.80 2.93
N ALA A 10 2.83 -7.65 3.30
CA ALA A 10 3.52 -6.39 3.13
C ALA A 10 4.77 -6.33 4.02
N LYS A 11 4.64 -6.77 5.26
CA LYS A 11 5.77 -6.78 6.19
C LYS A 11 6.89 -7.68 5.72
N ILE A 12 6.53 -8.87 5.21
CA ILE A 12 7.53 -9.83 4.73
C ILE A 12 8.31 -9.25 3.56
N PHE A 13 7.60 -8.61 2.62
CA PHE A 13 8.28 -8.01 1.48
C PHE A 13 9.24 -6.91 1.92
N LEU A 14 8.81 -6.03 2.82
CA LEU A 14 9.65 -4.93 3.29
C LEU A 14 10.92 -5.43 3.96
N LYS A 15 10.83 -6.50 4.72
CA LYS A 15 11.99 -7.04 5.44
C LYS A 15 13.09 -7.51 4.52
N LYS A 16 12.76 -7.84 3.27
CA LYS A 16 13.76 -8.31 2.29
C LYS A 16 14.52 -7.18 1.64
N LEU A 17 14.07 -5.95 1.80
CA LEU A 17 14.69 -4.79 1.16
C LEU A 17 15.72 -4.17 2.08
N ASP A 18 16.67 -3.43 1.50
CA ASP A 18 17.60 -2.69 2.33
C ASP A 18 16.87 -1.52 3.00
N LYS A 19 17.54 -0.92 3.95
CA LYS A 19 16.90 0.08 4.80
C LYS A 19 16.43 1.31 4.03
N SER A 20 17.21 1.75 3.05
CA SER A 20 16.85 2.94 2.29
C SER A 20 15.58 2.71 1.47
N GLU A 21 15.44 1.51 0.90
CA GLU A 21 14.23 1.16 0.15
C GLU A 21 13.02 1.02 1.09
N GLN A 22 13.22 0.44 2.27
CA GLN A 22 12.16 0.35 3.27
C GLN A 22 11.64 1.72 3.64
N GLU A 23 12.54 2.66 3.92
CA GLU A 23 12.16 4.01 4.31
C GLU A 23 11.41 4.72 3.21
N ARG A 24 11.86 4.55 1.97
CA ARG A 24 11.22 5.16 0.83
C ARG A 24 9.77 4.71 0.71
N ILE A 25 9.55 3.40 0.83
CA ILE A 25 8.20 2.83 0.73
C ILE A 25 7.34 3.29 1.90
N LEU A 26 7.88 3.22 3.12
CA LEU A 26 7.12 3.60 4.31
C LEU A 26 6.75 5.08 4.30
N ASN A 27 7.65 5.94 3.83
CA ASN A 27 7.35 7.37 3.73
C ASN A 27 6.20 7.63 2.76
N LYS A 28 6.19 6.92 1.64
CA LYS A 28 5.11 7.10 0.67
C LYS A 28 3.80 6.56 1.20
N LEU A 29 3.83 5.41 1.87
CA LEU A 29 2.62 4.86 2.49
C LEU A 29 2.07 5.78 3.57
N ASP A 30 2.96 6.45 4.29
CA ASP A 30 2.55 7.36 5.35
C ASP A 30 1.69 8.52 4.83
N ASP A 31 1.90 8.91 3.58
CA ASP A 31 1.07 9.95 2.95
C ASP A 31 -0.40 9.55 2.88
N LEU A 32 -0.69 8.25 2.89
CA LEU A 32 -2.07 7.78 2.86
C LEU A 32 -2.85 8.17 4.11
N LYS A 33 -2.17 8.42 5.21
CA LYS A 33 -2.84 8.82 6.45
C LYS A 33 -3.60 10.14 6.26
N ASP A 34 -3.07 11.02 5.44
CA ASP A 34 -3.68 12.32 5.20
C ASP A 34 -4.48 12.35 3.90
N ASN A 35 -4.21 11.42 2.99
CA ASN A 35 -4.91 11.35 1.72
C ASN A 35 -5.09 9.88 1.34
N ALA A 36 -6.12 9.26 1.87
CA ALA A 36 -6.37 7.83 1.66
C ALA A 36 -6.58 7.49 0.18
N GLU A 37 -7.08 8.43 -0.62
CA GLU A 37 -7.37 8.21 -2.04
C GLU A 37 -6.21 8.64 -2.94
N LEU A 38 -5.01 8.69 -2.40
CA LEU A 38 -3.81 9.05 -3.15
C LEU A 38 -3.52 8.09 -4.30
N GLY A 39 -3.81 6.80 -4.12
CA GLY A 39 -3.64 5.80 -5.15
C GLY A 39 -4.79 5.77 -6.14
N LYS A 40 -4.91 4.65 -6.84
CA LYS A 40 -5.97 4.43 -7.83
C LYS A 40 -6.92 3.35 -7.37
N PRO A 41 -8.23 3.57 -7.44
CA PRO A 41 -9.18 2.47 -7.15
C PRO A 41 -9.12 1.44 -8.28
N LEU A 42 -9.17 0.17 -7.91
CA LEU A 42 -9.16 -0.92 -8.86
C LEU A 42 -10.58 -1.37 -9.16
N THR A 43 -10.73 -2.05 -10.30
CA THR A 43 -12.04 -2.48 -10.77
C THR A 43 -12.06 -3.98 -10.98
N GLY A 44 -13.21 -4.51 -11.43
CA GLY A 44 -13.36 -5.93 -11.71
C GLY A 44 -13.18 -6.77 -10.48
N ASN A 45 -12.35 -7.80 -10.58
CA ASN A 45 -12.11 -8.73 -9.48
C ASN A 45 -11.46 -8.06 -8.28
N LEU A 46 -10.83 -6.92 -8.49
CA LEU A 46 -10.12 -6.20 -7.43
C LEU A 46 -10.88 -4.97 -6.95
N ALA A 47 -12.17 -4.88 -7.27
CA ALA A 47 -12.99 -3.77 -6.82
C ALA A 47 -12.96 -3.68 -5.29
N GLY A 48 -12.83 -2.46 -4.78
CA GLY A 48 -12.69 -2.23 -3.34
C GLY A 48 -11.26 -2.12 -2.88
N LEU A 49 -10.30 -2.47 -3.74
CA LEU A 49 -8.88 -2.29 -3.45
C LEU A 49 -8.35 -1.07 -4.18
N TRP A 50 -7.26 -0.55 -3.65
CA TRP A 50 -6.54 0.59 -4.23
C TRP A 50 -5.10 0.19 -4.48
N SER A 51 -4.49 0.80 -5.49
CA SER A 51 -3.07 0.59 -5.75
C SER A 51 -2.33 1.90 -5.66
N LEU A 52 -1.11 1.85 -5.12
CA LEU A 52 -0.24 3.01 -5.00
C LEU A 52 1.10 2.69 -5.62
N ARG A 53 1.55 3.56 -6.53
CA ARG A 53 2.87 3.42 -7.14
C ARG A 53 3.93 4.04 -6.26
N ILE A 54 5.02 3.29 -6.04
CA ILE A 54 6.15 3.76 -5.24
C ILE A 54 7.42 3.39 -6.00
N GLY A 55 7.80 4.23 -6.97
CA GLY A 55 8.93 3.92 -7.85
C GLY A 55 8.66 2.65 -8.64
N LYS A 56 9.55 1.67 -8.54
CA LYS A 56 9.37 0.38 -9.21
C LYS A 56 8.49 -0.58 -8.43
N TYR A 57 8.03 -0.18 -7.26
CA TYR A 57 7.17 -0.99 -6.41
C TYR A 57 5.73 -0.54 -6.49
N GLY A 58 4.85 -1.38 -6.00
CA GLY A 58 3.45 -1.05 -5.85
C GLY A 58 2.90 -1.61 -4.55
N ALA A 59 1.85 -0.98 -4.06
CA ALA A 59 1.17 -1.44 -2.85
C ALA A 59 -0.32 -1.56 -3.14
N LEU A 60 -0.93 -2.62 -2.60
CA LEU A 60 -2.38 -2.80 -2.63
C LEU A 60 -2.92 -2.51 -1.25
N TYR A 61 -3.96 -1.71 -1.17
CA TYR A 61 -4.51 -1.36 0.13
C TYR A 61 -6.02 -1.23 0.09
N ARG A 62 -6.64 -1.30 1.25
CA ARG A 62 -8.06 -1.06 1.45
C ARG A 62 -8.25 0.11 2.39
N ILE A 63 -9.35 0.82 2.19
CA ILE A 63 -9.72 1.93 3.05
C ILE A 63 -10.95 1.53 3.84
N LEU A 64 -10.84 1.51 5.16
CA LEU A 64 -11.98 1.27 6.04
C LEU A 64 -12.42 2.61 6.60
N ASN A 65 -13.32 3.26 5.88
CA ASN A 65 -13.71 4.63 6.19
C ASN A 65 -14.38 4.78 7.55
N ASP A 66 -15.18 3.81 7.92
CA ASP A 66 -15.90 3.87 9.20
C ASP A 66 -14.96 3.74 10.41
N LYS A 67 -13.81 3.13 10.21
CA LYS A 67 -12.81 2.93 11.27
C LYS A 67 -11.60 3.84 11.12
N LEU A 68 -11.53 4.59 10.04
CA LEU A 68 -10.38 5.45 9.71
C LEU A 68 -9.07 4.65 9.70
N ILE A 69 -9.12 3.47 9.07
CA ILE A 69 -7.96 2.58 8.97
C ILE A 69 -7.66 2.30 7.51
N ILE A 70 -6.38 2.32 7.17
CA ILE A 70 -5.89 1.86 5.87
C ILE A 70 -5.10 0.58 6.13
N ILE A 71 -5.46 -0.49 5.41
CA ILE A 71 -4.75 -1.76 5.51
C ILE A 71 -3.98 -1.98 4.24
N VAL A 72 -2.65 -2.03 4.34
CA VAL A 72 -1.80 -2.36 3.20
C VAL A 72 -1.70 -3.88 3.13
N LEU A 73 -2.33 -4.45 2.11
CA LEU A 73 -2.48 -5.89 1.98
C LEU A 73 -1.25 -6.54 1.38
N ASP A 74 -0.58 -5.85 0.46
CA ASP A 74 0.56 -6.43 -0.23
C ASP A 74 1.44 -5.33 -0.78
N ILE A 75 2.73 -5.63 -0.90
CA ILE A 75 3.72 -4.75 -1.53
C ILE A 75 4.59 -5.65 -2.40
N GLY A 76 4.93 -5.19 -3.59
CA GLY A 76 5.79 -5.96 -4.48
C GLY A 76 6.24 -5.11 -5.65
N HIS A 77 6.94 -5.75 -6.58
CA HIS A 77 7.29 -5.07 -7.83
C HIS A 77 6.01 -4.82 -8.61
N ARG A 78 5.91 -3.65 -9.25
CA ARG A 78 4.67 -3.27 -9.94
C ARG A 78 4.20 -4.30 -10.96
N LYS A 79 5.12 -4.90 -11.69
CA LYS A 79 4.74 -5.88 -12.71
C LYS A 79 4.22 -7.19 -12.11
N ASP A 80 4.47 -7.44 -10.84
CA ASP A 80 4.09 -8.70 -10.20
C ASP A 80 2.85 -8.57 -9.33
N ILE A 81 2.47 -7.36 -8.95
CA ILE A 81 1.46 -7.19 -7.91
C ILE A 81 0.06 -6.90 -8.46
N TYR A 82 -0.05 -6.24 -9.60
CA TYR A 82 -1.38 -5.94 -10.15
C TYR A 82 -1.39 -5.74 -11.67
N ASP A 83 -0.58 -6.47 -12.35
CA ASP A 83 -0.68 -6.51 -13.81
C ASP A 83 -1.46 -7.74 -14.25
#